data_d66aa96b9382de030756ece232935201
#
_entry.id   d66aa96b9382de030756ece232935201
#
_cell.length_a   1.000
_cell.length_b   1.000
_cell.length_c   1.000
_cell.angle_alpha   90.00
_cell.angle_beta   90.00
_cell.angle_gamma   90.00
#
_symmetry.space_group_name_H-M   'P 1'
#
loop_
_entity.id
_entity.type
_entity.pdbx_description
1 polymer ?
#
loop_
_entity_poly.entity_id
_entity_poly.type
_entity_poly.pdbx_seq_one_letter_code
_entity_poly.pdbx_strand_id
1 'polypeptide(L)'
;MAGEMSILGSAILALFLAGYLGQQYLPPPKPKVIGIDLGTTFCSVGVFHPGLGEVEVIGDLQGRKSIPSVVSFTVSGIHSGYEGQDLADANPLNTIYDAKRFIGKLFTPEDLERESTPYQFQVLHRNGSAEFSISTNRTFTVTPEYISSRLLLNMKKMAEGHLGVLISKAVISVPADFDERQRNYTVRAANLAGLEVLRVINEPTAAAMAYGLHKVDVLNVLVVDLGGGTLDVSLLNKQGGMFLTRAMAGNNKLGGQDFNQRLLQHVFTRVHEQYGALPSHEGDIHTLRQAVEAAKLNLTFGQTSVIRVPLSLRGSAGSVVYEDVLTRQLFEDLNADLFQKILTPIEEVLREGRLDKSEVDEIVLVGGSTRIPRIRQIIAQYFGMEPNTSVDPELAVVTGVALQAGIMGGSWPLQVSAIEIPNRHLRKTNFL
;
A
#
# COMPACT_ATOMS: atom_id res chain seq x y z
N MET A 1 -12.76 0.13 -66.55
CA MET A 1 -11.88 -0.74 -65.72
C MET A 1 -10.60 -0.03 -65.24
N ALA A 2 -9.78 0.60 -66.08
CA ALA A 2 -8.55 1.27 -65.60
C ALA A 2 -8.79 2.49 -64.67
N GLY A 3 -9.86 3.26 -64.93
CA GLY A 3 -10.21 4.42 -64.10
C GLY A 3 -10.75 4.04 -62.69
N GLU A 4 -11.49 2.96 -62.60
CA GLU A 4 -12.06 2.49 -61.32
C GLU A 4 -10.98 1.89 -60.40
N MET A 5 -10.00 1.17 -60.96
CA MET A 5 -8.84 0.66 -60.21
C MET A 5 -7.95 1.80 -59.68
N SER A 6 -7.82 2.90 -60.43
CA SER A 6 -7.06 4.06 -59.99
C SER A 6 -7.74 4.83 -58.83
N ILE A 7 -9.06 4.93 -58.87
CA ILE A 7 -9.85 5.56 -57.78
C ILE A 7 -9.79 4.72 -56.49
N LEU A 8 -9.90 3.39 -56.60
CA LEU A 8 -9.81 2.47 -55.46
C LEU A 8 -8.41 2.52 -54.84
N GLY A 9 -7.35 2.54 -55.67
CA GLY A 9 -5.97 2.68 -55.19
C GLY A 9 -5.72 4.00 -54.47
N SER A 10 -6.27 5.11 -55.00
CA SER A 10 -6.15 6.42 -54.34
C SER A 10 -6.90 6.48 -53.01
N ALA A 11 -8.09 5.87 -52.92
CA ALA A 11 -8.87 5.81 -51.70
C ALA A 11 -8.16 4.99 -50.60
N ILE A 12 -7.57 3.86 -50.98
CA ILE A 12 -6.78 3.02 -50.04
C ILE A 12 -5.54 3.80 -49.54
N LEU A 13 -4.82 4.47 -50.46
CA LEU A 13 -3.65 5.28 -50.07
C LEU A 13 -4.05 6.44 -49.15
N ALA A 14 -5.18 7.09 -49.41
CA ALA A 14 -5.70 8.16 -48.58
C ALA A 14 -6.08 7.65 -47.19
N LEU A 15 -6.66 6.46 -47.07
CA LEU A 15 -6.95 5.83 -45.78
C LEU A 15 -5.68 5.47 -44.99
N PHE A 16 -4.65 4.93 -45.66
CA PHE A 16 -3.36 4.66 -45.03
C PHE A 16 -2.68 5.95 -44.60
N LEU A 17 -2.71 6.99 -45.42
CA LEU A 17 -2.15 8.30 -45.09
C LEU A 17 -2.90 8.97 -43.89
N ALA A 18 -4.24 8.90 -43.92
CA ALA A 18 -5.07 9.39 -42.83
C ALA A 18 -4.80 8.62 -41.51
N GLY A 19 -4.66 7.29 -41.60
CA GLY A 19 -4.28 6.44 -40.48
C GLY A 19 -2.88 6.80 -39.93
N TYR A 20 -1.91 6.97 -40.82
CA TYR A 20 -0.55 7.35 -40.44
C TYR A 20 -0.51 8.75 -39.80
N LEU A 21 -1.19 9.74 -40.41
CA LEU A 21 -1.30 11.09 -39.85
C LEU A 21 -2.08 11.08 -38.52
N GLY A 22 -3.14 10.30 -38.42
CA GLY A 22 -3.89 10.12 -37.18
C GLY A 22 -3.01 9.54 -36.06
N GLN A 23 -2.18 8.55 -36.37
CA GLN A 23 -1.26 7.96 -35.41
C GLN A 23 -0.16 8.93 -34.95
N GLN A 24 0.26 9.85 -35.83
CA GLN A 24 1.35 10.80 -35.58
C GLN A 24 0.89 12.11 -34.94
N TYR A 25 -0.32 12.58 -35.22
CA TYR A 25 -0.81 13.92 -34.83
C TYR A 25 -2.02 13.90 -33.87
N LEU A 26 -2.77 12.79 -33.78
CA LEU A 26 -3.82 12.69 -32.78
C LEU A 26 -3.20 12.37 -31.41
N PRO A 27 -3.67 12.99 -30.34
CA PRO A 27 -3.23 12.64 -28.99
C PRO A 27 -3.53 11.17 -28.73
N PRO A 28 -2.65 10.45 -28.02
CA PRO A 28 -2.89 9.05 -27.70
C PRO A 28 -4.21 8.90 -26.92
N PRO A 29 -4.93 7.78 -27.11
CA PRO A 29 -6.18 7.55 -26.40
C PRO A 29 -5.94 7.57 -24.90
N LYS A 30 -6.81 8.25 -24.17
CA LYS A 30 -6.74 8.31 -22.71
C LYS A 30 -6.94 6.91 -22.11
N PRO A 31 -6.20 6.56 -21.05
CA PRO A 31 -6.37 5.29 -20.35
C PRO A 31 -7.80 5.16 -19.82
N LYS A 32 -8.38 3.95 -19.92
CA LYS A 32 -9.74 3.62 -19.43
C LYS A 32 -9.74 2.54 -18.35
N VAL A 33 -8.58 1.98 -18.07
CA VAL A 33 -8.36 0.98 -17.02
C VAL A 33 -7.34 1.54 -16.05
N ILE A 34 -7.66 1.53 -14.77
CA ILE A 34 -6.77 1.97 -13.70
C ILE A 34 -6.21 0.79 -12.93
N GLY A 35 -5.00 0.95 -12.40
CA GLY A 35 -4.42 0.06 -11.42
C GLY A 35 -4.62 0.63 -10.02
N ILE A 36 -5.13 -0.15 -9.08
CA ILE A 36 -5.34 0.27 -7.70
C ILE A 36 -4.59 -0.65 -6.77
N ASP A 37 -3.74 -0.07 -5.95
CA ASP A 37 -3.21 -0.70 -4.76
C ASP A 37 -4.11 -0.35 -3.57
N LEU A 38 -4.85 -1.36 -3.10
CA LEU A 38 -5.73 -1.24 -1.93
C LEU A 38 -4.98 -1.72 -0.69
N GLY A 39 -4.08 -0.92 -0.15
CA GLY A 39 -3.27 -1.26 1.01
C GLY A 39 -4.04 -1.19 2.34
N THR A 40 -3.49 -1.85 3.38
CA THR A 40 -4.07 -1.82 4.74
C THR A 40 -4.02 -0.41 5.33
N THR A 41 -2.90 0.28 5.18
CA THR A 41 -2.65 1.61 5.76
C THR A 41 -2.85 2.73 4.75
N PHE A 42 -2.43 2.53 3.50
CA PHE A 42 -2.53 3.50 2.41
C PHE A 42 -3.02 2.83 1.13
N CYS A 43 -3.73 3.59 0.31
CA CYS A 43 -4.17 3.22 -1.03
C CYS A 43 -3.55 4.14 -2.06
N SER A 44 -3.31 3.61 -3.27
CA SER A 44 -2.78 4.39 -4.39
C SER A 44 -3.46 3.98 -5.70
N VAL A 45 -3.49 4.90 -6.66
CA VAL A 45 -4.05 4.65 -8.00
C VAL A 45 -3.07 5.11 -9.08
N GLY A 46 -2.93 4.30 -10.10
CA GLY A 46 -2.07 4.62 -11.24
C GLY A 46 -2.70 4.22 -12.57
N VAL A 47 -2.14 4.76 -13.63
CA VAL A 47 -2.51 4.48 -15.01
C VAL A 47 -1.28 4.21 -15.86
N PHE A 48 -1.45 3.42 -16.90
CA PHE A 48 -0.46 3.22 -17.94
C PHE A 48 -0.79 4.09 -19.15
N HIS A 49 0.16 4.89 -19.61
CA HIS A 49 0.05 5.73 -20.80
C HIS A 49 0.65 5.03 -22.02
N PRO A 50 -0.16 4.50 -22.96
CA PRO A 50 0.35 3.71 -24.09
C PRO A 50 1.30 4.49 -25.00
N GLY A 51 1.03 5.79 -25.17
CA GLY A 51 1.84 6.65 -26.04
C GLY A 51 3.24 6.96 -25.50
N LEU A 52 3.40 6.94 -24.18
CA LEU A 52 4.66 7.19 -23.49
C LEU A 52 5.38 5.89 -23.10
N GLY A 53 4.62 4.78 -22.97
CA GLY A 53 5.15 3.52 -22.45
C GLY A 53 5.43 3.56 -20.94
N GLU A 54 4.83 4.50 -20.21
CA GLU A 54 5.13 4.79 -18.81
C GLU A 54 3.90 4.69 -17.92
N VAL A 55 4.14 4.43 -16.63
CA VAL A 55 3.13 4.48 -15.59
C VAL A 55 3.15 5.85 -14.93
N GLU A 56 1.97 6.42 -14.74
CA GLU A 56 1.74 7.57 -13.90
C GLU A 56 0.97 7.16 -12.65
N VAL A 57 1.51 7.42 -11.47
CA VAL A 57 0.79 7.31 -10.20
C VAL A 57 0.11 8.65 -9.93
N ILE A 58 -1.22 8.61 -9.85
CA ILE A 58 -2.07 9.79 -9.73
C ILE A 58 -2.09 10.26 -8.28
N GLY A 59 -1.84 11.55 -8.07
CA GLY A 59 -1.97 12.20 -6.77
C GLY A 59 -3.34 12.83 -6.55
N ASP A 60 -3.62 13.14 -5.29
CA ASP A 60 -4.76 13.98 -4.92
C ASP A 60 -4.52 15.45 -5.34
N LEU A 61 -5.44 16.35 -4.98
CA LEU A 61 -5.33 17.78 -5.30
C LEU A 61 -4.09 18.46 -4.69
N GLN A 62 -3.47 17.86 -3.69
CA GLN A 62 -2.22 18.29 -3.06
C GLN A 62 -0.99 17.56 -3.62
N GLY A 63 -1.18 16.68 -4.61
CA GLY A 63 -0.11 15.91 -5.24
C GLY A 63 0.34 14.68 -4.44
N ARG A 64 -0.37 14.30 -3.36
CA ARG A 64 -0.06 13.13 -2.54
C ARG A 64 -0.50 11.86 -3.26
N LYS A 65 0.43 10.96 -3.53
CA LYS A 65 0.22 9.74 -4.32
C LYS A 65 -0.32 8.55 -3.51
N SER A 66 -0.18 8.61 -2.19
CA SER A 66 -0.69 7.60 -1.25
C SER A 66 -1.73 8.24 -0.36
N ILE A 67 -2.91 7.64 -0.26
CA ILE A 67 -4.07 8.14 0.48
C ILE A 67 -4.34 7.20 1.66
N PRO A 68 -4.53 7.70 2.89
CA PRO A 68 -4.82 6.85 4.05
C PRO A 68 -6.04 5.95 3.84
N SER A 69 -5.93 4.69 4.23
CA SER A 69 -7.03 3.71 4.17
C SER A 69 -8.01 3.90 5.34
N VAL A 70 -8.51 5.13 5.50
CA VAL A 70 -9.36 5.58 6.60
C VAL A 70 -10.69 6.08 6.06
N VAL A 71 -11.79 5.70 6.74
CA VAL A 71 -13.15 6.17 6.42
C VAL A 71 -13.85 6.59 7.71
N SER A 72 -14.24 7.85 7.79
CA SER A 72 -14.98 8.43 8.93
C SER A 72 -16.43 8.72 8.56
N PHE A 73 -17.33 8.36 9.45
CA PHE A 73 -18.77 8.59 9.32
C PHE A 73 -19.19 9.73 10.24
N THR A 74 -19.82 10.76 9.67
CA THR A 74 -20.35 11.89 10.40
C THR A 74 -21.83 12.07 10.10
N VAL A 75 -22.47 12.99 10.81
CA VAL A 75 -23.85 13.41 10.50
C VAL A 75 -23.97 14.00 9.11
N SER A 76 -22.92 14.69 8.64
CA SER A 76 -22.89 15.38 7.34
C SER A 76 -22.55 14.46 6.18
N GLY A 77 -21.91 13.29 6.42
CA GLY A 77 -21.52 12.39 5.34
C GLY A 77 -20.44 11.39 5.68
N ILE A 78 -19.87 10.80 4.63
CA ILE A 78 -18.79 9.81 4.68
C ILE A 78 -17.53 10.46 4.11
N HIS A 79 -16.47 10.49 4.90
CA HIS A 79 -15.18 11.08 4.57
C HIS A 79 -14.14 9.97 4.45
N SER A 80 -13.33 10.00 3.40
CA SER A 80 -12.32 8.96 3.14
C SER A 80 -10.95 9.56 2.83
N GLY A 81 -9.89 8.79 3.11
CA GLY A 81 -8.53 9.26 2.93
C GLY A 81 -8.14 10.27 4.00
N TYR A 82 -7.45 11.33 3.61
CA TYR A 82 -7.01 12.39 4.53
C TYR A 82 -8.17 13.07 5.24
N GLU A 83 -9.28 13.37 4.55
CA GLU A 83 -10.47 13.94 5.20
C GLU A 83 -11.00 13.04 6.33
N GLY A 84 -10.97 11.71 6.13
CA GLY A 84 -11.33 10.74 7.17
C GLY A 84 -10.31 10.68 8.30
N GLN A 85 -9.02 10.77 7.98
CA GLN A 85 -7.94 10.76 8.96
C GLN A 85 -7.96 12.00 9.86
N ASP A 86 -8.23 13.18 9.30
CA ASP A 86 -8.32 14.44 10.06
C ASP A 86 -9.46 14.42 11.09
N LEU A 87 -10.46 13.57 10.89
CA LEU A 87 -11.58 13.37 11.81
C LEU A 87 -11.32 12.29 12.87
N ALA A 88 -10.24 11.51 12.76
CA ALA A 88 -10.02 10.34 13.59
C ALA A 88 -10.00 10.63 15.09
N ASP A 89 -9.35 11.72 15.51
CA ASP A 89 -9.24 12.07 16.92
C ASP A 89 -10.56 12.64 17.49
N ALA A 90 -11.31 13.39 16.67
CA ALA A 90 -12.59 13.98 17.10
C ALA A 90 -13.75 12.96 17.01
N ASN A 91 -13.62 11.92 16.21
CA ASN A 91 -14.68 10.94 15.92
C ASN A 91 -14.15 9.49 15.89
N PRO A 92 -13.37 9.04 16.89
CA PRO A 92 -12.66 7.76 16.85
C PRO A 92 -13.58 6.55 16.75
N LEU A 93 -14.76 6.61 17.37
CA LEU A 93 -15.72 5.50 17.38
C LEU A 93 -16.39 5.25 16.01
N ASN A 94 -16.38 6.24 15.13
CA ASN A 94 -16.97 6.15 13.79
C ASN A 94 -15.93 6.32 12.67
N THR A 95 -14.64 6.25 13.00
CA THR A 95 -13.55 6.32 12.03
C THR A 95 -12.89 4.95 11.91
N ILE A 96 -13.11 4.30 10.77
CA ILE A 96 -12.69 2.93 10.51
C ILE A 96 -11.40 2.94 9.68
N TYR A 97 -10.42 2.19 10.14
CA TYR A 97 -9.15 1.92 9.46
C TYR A 97 -8.82 0.43 9.52
N ASP A 98 -7.81 -0.02 8.80
CA ASP A 98 -7.39 -1.43 8.74
C ASP A 98 -8.49 -2.41 8.28
N ALA A 99 -9.54 -1.94 7.59
CA ALA A 99 -10.68 -2.76 7.17
C ALA A 99 -10.25 -3.98 6.30
N LYS A 100 -9.12 -3.86 5.59
CA LYS A 100 -8.52 -4.95 4.80
C LYS A 100 -8.18 -6.19 5.63
N ARG A 101 -7.87 -6.03 6.93
CA ARG A 101 -7.58 -7.15 7.84
C ARG A 101 -8.79 -8.03 8.10
N PHE A 102 -10.01 -7.51 7.89
CA PHE A 102 -11.28 -8.19 8.15
C PHE A 102 -11.98 -8.66 6.87
N ILE A 103 -11.61 -8.12 5.70
CA ILE A 103 -12.33 -8.38 4.44
C ILE A 103 -12.32 -9.87 4.07
N GLY A 104 -13.51 -10.44 3.91
CA GLY A 104 -13.70 -11.83 3.51
C GLY A 104 -13.25 -12.89 4.51
N LYS A 105 -12.66 -12.51 5.66
CA LYS A 105 -12.24 -13.46 6.68
C LYS A 105 -13.43 -14.03 7.45
N LEU A 106 -13.26 -15.28 7.90
CA LEU A 106 -14.11 -15.93 8.88
C LEU A 106 -13.41 -15.89 10.23
N PHE A 107 -14.17 -15.55 11.26
CA PHE A 107 -13.69 -15.46 12.63
C PHE A 107 -14.55 -16.32 13.54
N THR A 108 -13.93 -16.95 14.55
CA THR A 108 -14.65 -17.31 15.77
C THR A 108 -14.90 -16.04 16.59
N PRO A 109 -15.88 -16.03 17.52
CA PRO A 109 -16.09 -14.87 18.40
C PRO A 109 -14.80 -14.47 19.15
N GLU A 110 -14.05 -15.45 19.64
CA GLU A 110 -12.82 -15.26 20.41
C GLU A 110 -11.68 -14.66 19.55
N ASP A 111 -11.55 -15.15 18.31
CA ASP A 111 -10.56 -14.62 17.37
C ASP A 111 -10.87 -13.17 16.98
N LEU A 112 -12.15 -12.85 16.76
CA LEU A 112 -12.57 -11.50 16.44
C LEU A 112 -12.36 -10.54 17.62
N GLU A 113 -12.67 -10.97 18.85
CA GLU A 113 -12.42 -10.17 20.04
C GLU A 113 -10.94 -9.84 20.19
N ARG A 114 -10.05 -10.82 20.02
CA ARG A 114 -8.60 -10.61 20.06
C ARG A 114 -8.10 -9.68 18.97
N GLU A 115 -8.59 -9.83 17.73
CA GLU A 115 -8.20 -8.98 16.59
C GLU A 115 -8.74 -7.57 16.73
N SER A 116 -9.92 -7.38 17.34
CA SER A 116 -10.57 -6.08 17.48
C SER A 116 -10.10 -5.26 18.70
N THR A 117 -9.44 -5.88 19.66
CA THR A 117 -8.98 -5.22 20.90
C THR A 117 -8.18 -3.91 20.68
N PRO A 118 -7.32 -3.76 19.65
CA PRO A 118 -6.56 -2.53 19.45
C PRO A 118 -7.38 -1.34 18.95
N TYR A 119 -8.60 -1.55 18.46
CA TYR A 119 -9.39 -0.52 17.81
C TYR A 119 -10.31 0.21 18.78
N GLN A 120 -10.52 1.50 18.54
CA GLN A 120 -11.49 2.31 19.34
C GLN A 120 -12.92 2.14 18.81
N PHE A 121 -13.09 1.87 17.52
CA PHE A 121 -14.40 1.56 16.94
C PHE A 121 -14.84 0.13 17.29
N GLN A 122 -16.15 -0.08 17.36
CA GLN A 122 -16.72 -1.37 17.72
C GLN A 122 -16.79 -2.31 16.51
N VAL A 123 -16.25 -3.53 16.68
CA VAL A 123 -16.35 -4.61 15.70
C VAL A 123 -17.33 -5.67 16.22
N LEU A 124 -18.29 -6.06 15.41
CA LEU A 124 -19.35 -7.01 15.74
C LEU A 124 -19.14 -8.32 14.97
N HIS A 125 -19.36 -9.44 15.64
CA HIS A 125 -19.39 -10.76 15.00
C HIS A 125 -20.79 -11.03 14.41
N ARG A 126 -20.86 -11.17 13.07
CA ARG A 126 -22.11 -11.49 12.36
C ARG A 126 -21.91 -12.65 11.40
N ASN A 127 -22.56 -13.78 11.68
CA ASN A 127 -22.51 -14.97 10.80
C ASN A 127 -21.07 -15.39 10.41
N GLY A 128 -20.14 -15.36 11.36
CA GLY A 128 -18.74 -15.67 11.13
C GLY A 128 -17.91 -14.53 10.49
N SER A 129 -18.51 -13.40 10.18
CA SER A 129 -17.82 -12.23 9.58
C SER A 129 -17.78 -11.04 10.54
N ALA A 130 -16.86 -10.12 10.31
CA ALA A 130 -16.79 -8.86 11.02
C ALA A 130 -17.73 -7.81 10.39
N GLU A 131 -18.39 -7.01 11.20
CA GLU A 131 -19.09 -5.78 10.83
C GLU A 131 -18.69 -4.66 11.78
N PHE A 132 -18.63 -3.44 11.29
CA PHE A 132 -18.29 -2.25 12.09
C PHE A 132 -19.56 -1.52 12.49
N SER A 133 -19.72 -1.22 13.79
CA SER A 133 -20.82 -0.45 14.33
C SER A 133 -20.55 1.04 14.16
N ILE A 134 -21.46 1.74 13.55
CA ILE A 134 -21.41 3.20 13.33
C ILE A 134 -22.56 3.85 14.08
N SER A 135 -22.27 4.85 14.90
CA SER A 135 -23.25 5.59 15.68
C SER A 135 -23.13 7.09 15.40
N THR A 136 -24.01 7.58 14.53
CA THR A 136 -24.18 9.01 14.21
C THR A 136 -25.56 9.47 14.73
N ASN A 137 -26.47 9.98 13.89
CA ASN A 137 -27.86 10.22 14.25
C ASN A 137 -28.67 8.93 14.46
N ARG A 138 -28.18 7.83 13.94
CA ARG A 138 -28.70 6.48 14.08
C ARG A 138 -27.55 5.50 14.16
N THR A 139 -27.78 4.37 14.83
CA THR A 139 -26.83 3.28 14.83
C THR A 139 -27.12 2.31 13.69
N PHE A 140 -26.09 1.94 12.94
CA PHE A 140 -26.15 0.96 11.86
C PHE A 140 -24.81 0.23 11.76
N THR A 141 -24.76 -0.84 10.97
CA THR A 141 -23.51 -1.58 10.73
C THR A 141 -23.06 -1.47 9.28
N VAL A 142 -21.77 -1.54 9.08
CA VAL A 142 -21.14 -1.58 7.74
C VAL A 142 -20.14 -2.73 7.68
N THR A 143 -20.00 -3.31 6.49
CA THR A 143 -19.08 -4.42 6.26
C THR A 143 -17.69 -3.94 5.84
N PRO A 144 -16.64 -4.76 5.99
CA PRO A 144 -15.29 -4.41 5.53
C PRO A 144 -15.23 -4.09 4.03
N GLU A 145 -15.99 -4.82 3.20
CA GLU A 145 -16.06 -4.53 1.77
C GLU A 145 -16.76 -3.20 1.47
N TYR A 146 -17.70 -2.76 2.32
CA TYR A 146 -18.29 -1.44 2.18
C TYR A 146 -17.27 -0.34 2.47
N ILE A 147 -16.48 -0.47 3.54
CA ILE A 147 -15.38 0.47 3.84
C ILE A 147 -14.39 0.53 2.68
N SER A 148 -13.94 -0.64 2.21
CA SER A 148 -13.04 -0.75 1.05
C SER A 148 -13.64 -0.08 -0.20
N SER A 149 -14.95 -0.20 -0.41
CA SER A 149 -15.63 0.44 -1.54
C SER A 149 -15.58 1.98 -1.50
N ARG A 150 -15.56 2.58 -0.30
CA ARG A 150 -15.42 4.04 -0.15
C ARG A 150 -14.03 4.52 -0.55
N LEU A 151 -12.99 3.75 -0.20
CA LEU A 151 -11.61 4.00 -0.62
C LEU A 151 -11.46 3.84 -2.14
N LEU A 152 -11.98 2.75 -2.70
CA LEU A 152 -11.97 2.50 -4.15
C LEU A 152 -12.72 3.59 -4.94
N LEU A 153 -13.85 4.07 -4.41
CA LEU A 153 -14.58 5.19 -5.01
C LEU A 153 -13.78 6.50 -4.97
N ASN A 154 -13.01 6.73 -3.91
CA ASN A 154 -12.10 7.88 -3.83
C ASN A 154 -11.01 7.78 -4.90
N MET A 155 -10.33 6.62 -5.01
CA MET A 155 -9.31 6.38 -6.05
C MET A 155 -9.87 6.55 -7.46
N LYS A 156 -11.08 6.02 -7.71
CA LYS A 156 -11.79 6.21 -8.98
C LYS A 156 -12.01 7.69 -9.29
N LYS A 157 -12.54 8.47 -8.33
CA LYS A 157 -12.78 9.90 -8.52
C LYS A 157 -11.49 10.69 -8.76
N MET A 158 -10.41 10.35 -8.06
CA MET A 158 -9.09 10.94 -8.31
C MET A 158 -8.64 10.70 -9.75
N ALA A 159 -8.75 9.46 -10.22
CA ALA A 159 -8.38 9.10 -11.59
C ALA A 159 -9.27 9.79 -12.63
N GLU A 160 -10.60 9.82 -12.43
CA GLU A 160 -11.54 10.49 -13.31
C GLU A 160 -11.30 12.01 -13.38
N GLY A 161 -11.03 12.64 -12.23
CA GLY A 161 -10.71 14.07 -12.15
C GLY A 161 -9.42 14.41 -12.87
N HIS A 162 -8.38 13.60 -12.70
CA HIS A 162 -7.08 13.79 -13.34
C HIS A 162 -7.12 13.54 -14.85
N LEU A 163 -7.73 12.43 -15.28
CA LEU A 163 -7.78 12.03 -16.70
C LEU A 163 -8.86 12.76 -17.49
N GLY A 164 -9.89 13.30 -16.82
CA GLY A 164 -11.06 13.91 -17.45
C GLY A 164 -11.90 12.93 -18.28
N VAL A 165 -11.94 11.65 -17.89
CA VAL A 165 -12.74 10.60 -18.49
C VAL A 165 -13.34 9.70 -17.41
N LEU A 166 -14.51 9.13 -17.68
CA LEU A 166 -15.13 8.17 -16.77
C LEU A 166 -14.37 6.84 -16.78
N ILE A 167 -14.16 6.29 -15.61
CA ILE A 167 -13.46 5.03 -15.39
C ILE A 167 -14.45 3.99 -14.87
N SER A 168 -14.51 2.85 -15.55
CA SER A 168 -15.35 1.73 -15.15
C SER A 168 -14.62 0.42 -14.91
N LYS A 169 -13.30 0.37 -15.19
CA LYS A 169 -12.50 -0.86 -15.13
C LYS A 169 -11.23 -0.66 -14.33
N ALA A 170 -10.86 -1.70 -13.56
CA ALA A 170 -9.66 -1.67 -12.74
C ALA A 170 -8.96 -3.04 -12.69
N VAL A 171 -7.66 -2.99 -12.40
CA VAL A 171 -6.88 -4.09 -11.84
C VAL A 171 -6.57 -3.73 -10.40
N ILE A 172 -6.68 -4.69 -9.48
CA ILE A 172 -6.52 -4.44 -8.03
C ILE A 172 -5.50 -5.42 -7.44
N SER A 173 -4.61 -4.93 -6.58
CA SER A 173 -3.68 -5.77 -5.83
C SER A 173 -4.33 -6.36 -4.57
N VAL A 174 -3.86 -7.55 -4.20
CA VAL A 174 -4.19 -8.22 -2.94
C VAL A 174 -2.94 -8.92 -2.39
N PRO A 175 -2.85 -9.18 -1.09
CA PRO A 175 -1.82 -10.05 -0.53
C PRO A 175 -1.82 -11.43 -1.19
N ALA A 176 -0.65 -12.02 -1.32
CA ALA A 176 -0.51 -13.30 -2.03
C ALA A 176 -1.21 -14.47 -1.28
N ASP A 177 -1.34 -14.36 0.04
CA ASP A 177 -2.01 -15.34 0.91
C ASP A 177 -3.54 -15.17 0.99
N PHE A 178 -4.11 -14.15 0.32
CA PHE A 178 -5.56 -14.01 0.25
C PHE A 178 -6.18 -15.25 -0.39
N ASP A 179 -7.09 -15.86 0.34
CA ASP A 179 -7.89 -16.97 -0.17
C ASP A 179 -8.93 -16.48 -1.21
N GLU A 180 -9.62 -17.43 -1.84
CA GLU A 180 -10.61 -17.13 -2.87
C GLU A 180 -11.78 -16.28 -2.33
N ARG A 181 -12.17 -16.47 -1.06
CA ARG A 181 -13.21 -15.67 -0.43
C ARG A 181 -12.77 -14.22 -0.24
N GLN A 182 -11.57 -13.97 0.26
CA GLN A 182 -11.03 -12.63 0.44
C GLN A 182 -10.88 -11.89 -0.91
N ARG A 183 -10.42 -12.60 -1.96
CA ARG A 183 -10.36 -12.07 -3.33
C ARG A 183 -11.74 -11.70 -3.85
N ASN A 184 -12.73 -12.57 -3.69
CA ASN A 184 -14.11 -12.32 -4.10
C ASN A 184 -14.74 -11.12 -3.37
N TYR A 185 -14.48 -10.95 -2.06
CA TYR A 185 -14.97 -9.81 -1.30
C TYR A 185 -14.25 -8.50 -1.71
N THR A 186 -12.98 -8.56 -2.12
CA THR A 186 -12.28 -7.41 -2.72
C THR A 186 -12.92 -7.01 -4.06
N VAL A 187 -13.24 -7.98 -4.92
CA VAL A 187 -13.99 -7.75 -6.17
C VAL A 187 -15.37 -7.16 -5.89
N ARG A 188 -16.06 -7.66 -4.86
CA ARG A 188 -17.37 -7.11 -4.43
C ARG A 188 -17.25 -5.65 -3.98
N ALA A 189 -16.19 -5.31 -3.24
CA ALA A 189 -15.93 -3.92 -2.86
C ALA A 189 -15.74 -3.00 -4.08
N ALA A 190 -15.04 -3.47 -5.12
CA ALA A 190 -14.86 -2.73 -6.37
C ALA A 190 -16.19 -2.55 -7.12
N ASN A 191 -17.01 -3.59 -7.21
CA ASN A 191 -18.32 -3.50 -7.82
C ASN A 191 -19.24 -2.48 -7.11
N LEU A 192 -19.17 -2.41 -5.76
CA LEU A 192 -19.89 -1.39 -4.98
C LEU A 192 -19.38 0.04 -5.27
N ALA A 193 -18.13 0.19 -5.71
CA ALA A 193 -17.56 1.47 -6.18
C ALA A 193 -17.84 1.76 -7.67
N GLY A 194 -18.55 0.87 -8.36
CA GLY A 194 -18.83 0.97 -9.79
C GLY A 194 -17.59 0.72 -10.65
N LEU A 195 -16.75 -0.23 -10.24
CA LEU A 195 -15.56 -0.69 -10.97
C LEU A 195 -15.71 -2.18 -11.32
N GLU A 196 -15.62 -2.51 -12.61
CA GLU A 196 -15.42 -3.88 -13.10
C GLU A 196 -13.95 -4.28 -12.90
N VAL A 197 -13.70 -5.35 -12.15
CA VAL A 197 -12.34 -5.84 -11.92
C VAL A 197 -11.94 -6.78 -13.05
N LEU A 198 -11.00 -6.35 -13.90
CA LEU A 198 -10.47 -7.17 -14.99
C LEU A 198 -9.52 -8.25 -14.48
N ARG A 199 -8.78 -7.96 -13.41
CA ARG A 199 -7.85 -8.88 -12.76
C ARG A 199 -7.62 -8.48 -11.31
N VAL A 200 -7.45 -9.48 -10.46
CA VAL A 200 -6.82 -9.35 -9.15
C VAL A 200 -5.40 -9.90 -9.27
N ILE A 201 -4.39 -9.16 -8.82
CA ILE A 201 -2.97 -9.52 -8.88
C ILE A 201 -2.37 -9.52 -7.47
N ASN A 202 -1.41 -10.42 -7.20
CA ASN A 202 -0.73 -10.44 -5.91
C ASN A 202 0.24 -9.24 -5.78
N GLU A 203 0.26 -8.62 -4.61
CA GLU A 203 1.14 -7.47 -4.31
C GLU A 203 2.61 -7.73 -4.62
N PRO A 204 3.22 -8.87 -4.20
CA PRO A 204 4.62 -9.12 -4.52
C PRO A 204 4.88 -9.32 -6.02
N THR A 205 3.92 -9.90 -6.76
CA THR A 205 4.02 -9.99 -8.22
C THR A 205 3.97 -8.63 -8.87
N ALA A 206 3.05 -7.77 -8.45
CA ALA A 206 2.96 -6.40 -8.94
C ALA A 206 4.26 -5.63 -8.66
N ALA A 207 4.80 -5.74 -7.45
CA ALA A 207 6.09 -5.14 -7.12
C ALA A 207 7.21 -5.63 -8.05
N ALA A 208 7.37 -6.95 -8.24
CA ALA A 208 8.36 -7.50 -9.16
C ALA A 208 8.19 -6.98 -10.61
N MET A 209 6.95 -6.78 -11.06
CA MET A 209 6.67 -6.16 -12.37
C MET A 209 7.13 -4.70 -12.43
N ALA A 210 6.92 -3.92 -11.38
CA ALA A 210 7.36 -2.52 -11.31
C ALA A 210 8.86 -2.38 -11.48
N TYR A 211 9.62 -3.30 -10.90
CA TYR A 211 11.08 -3.39 -11.06
C TYR A 211 11.52 -3.99 -12.42
N GLY A 212 10.59 -4.28 -13.31
CA GLY A 212 10.89 -4.80 -14.64
C GLY A 212 11.34 -6.27 -14.68
N LEU A 213 11.21 -7.00 -13.57
CA LEU A 213 11.76 -8.37 -13.44
C LEU A 213 11.04 -9.40 -14.32
N HIS A 214 9.87 -9.08 -14.85
CA HIS A 214 9.19 -9.90 -15.86
C HIS A 214 9.93 -9.92 -17.21
N LYS A 215 10.83 -8.94 -17.47
CA LYS A 215 11.56 -8.77 -18.73
C LYS A 215 12.99 -9.32 -18.69
N VAL A 216 13.58 -9.48 -17.51
CA VAL A 216 14.98 -9.90 -17.30
C VAL A 216 15.05 -11.37 -16.94
N ASP A 217 16.23 -11.97 -17.12
CA ASP A 217 16.45 -13.38 -16.81
C ASP A 217 16.84 -13.53 -15.33
N VAL A 218 15.84 -13.53 -14.47
CA VAL A 218 15.93 -13.82 -13.03
C VAL A 218 15.01 -15.00 -12.72
N LEU A 219 15.44 -15.87 -11.79
CA LEU A 219 14.68 -17.05 -11.41
C LEU A 219 14.01 -16.90 -10.04
N ASN A 220 14.74 -16.45 -9.04
CA ASN A 220 14.28 -16.33 -7.66
C ASN A 220 14.35 -14.88 -7.20
N VAL A 221 13.19 -14.33 -6.84
CA VAL A 221 13.04 -12.94 -6.38
C VAL A 221 12.52 -12.95 -4.97
N LEU A 222 13.22 -12.27 -4.07
CA LEU A 222 12.73 -11.99 -2.73
C LEU A 222 12.09 -10.62 -2.69
N VAL A 223 10.82 -10.56 -2.30
CA VAL A 223 10.09 -9.31 -2.07
C VAL A 223 9.96 -9.10 -0.57
N VAL A 224 10.49 -7.99 -0.07
CA VAL A 224 10.39 -7.58 1.33
C VAL A 224 9.51 -6.34 1.39
N ASP A 225 8.29 -6.50 1.87
CA ASP A 225 7.32 -5.41 2.04
C ASP A 225 7.20 -5.06 3.53
N LEU A 226 7.74 -3.89 3.89
CA LEU A 226 7.64 -3.35 5.23
C LEU A 226 6.86 -2.03 5.19
N GLY A 227 5.59 -2.14 5.52
CA GLY A 227 4.65 -1.03 5.56
C GLY A 227 4.60 -0.30 6.91
N GLY A 228 3.46 0.32 7.19
CA GLY A 228 3.24 1.04 8.45
C GLY A 228 3.00 0.12 9.65
N GLY A 229 2.43 -1.06 9.45
CA GLY A 229 2.06 -1.96 10.56
C GLY A 229 2.33 -3.44 10.32
N THR A 230 2.84 -3.80 9.14
CA THR A 230 3.11 -5.21 8.77
C THR A 230 4.43 -5.35 8.04
N LEU A 231 5.05 -6.49 8.23
CA LEU A 231 6.14 -7.00 7.41
C LEU A 231 5.63 -8.23 6.65
N ASP A 232 5.74 -8.20 5.34
CA ASP A 232 5.44 -9.31 4.45
C ASP A 232 6.69 -9.66 3.63
N VAL A 233 7.09 -10.92 3.65
CA VAL A 233 8.22 -11.43 2.87
C VAL A 233 7.69 -12.54 1.96
N SER A 234 7.93 -12.39 0.67
CA SER A 234 7.49 -13.35 -0.35
C SER A 234 8.66 -13.81 -1.21
N LEU A 235 8.79 -15.11 -1.38
CA LEU A 235 9.73 -15.71 -2.31
C LEU A 235 8.99 -16.05 -3.61
N LEU A 236 9.35 -15.36 -4.68
CA LEU A 236 8.83 -15.59 -6.01
C LEU A 236 9.79 -16.43 -6.84
N ASN A 237 9.25 -17.36 -7.61
CA ASN A 237 9.97 -18.07 -8.67
C ASN A 237 9.39 -17.69 -10.02
N LYS A 238 10.25 -17.29 -10.96
CA LYS A 238 9.83 -16.88 -12.30
C LYS A 238 10.09 -18.01 -13.30
N GLN A 239 9.09 -18.39 -14.06
CA GLN A 239 9.15 -19.42 -15.09
C GLN A 239 8.44 -18.94 -16.36
N GLY A 240 9.15 -18.82 -17.46
CA GLY A 240 8.56 -18.44 -18.76
C GLY A 240 7.83 -17.07 -18.73
N GLY A 241 8.30 -16.12 -17.91
CA GLY A 241 7.66 -14.81 -17.73
C GLY A 241 6.50 -14.78 -16.72
N MET A 242 6.17 -15.92 -16.11
CA MET A 242 5.14 -16.03 -15.07
C MET A 242 5.80 -16.07 -13.69
N PHE A 243 5.15 -15.47 -12.68
CA PHE A 243 5.59 -15.54 -11.28
C PHE A 243 4.74 -16.52 -10.49
N LEU A 244 5.41 -17.36 -9.72
CA LEU A 244 4.83 -18.25 -8.72
C LEU A 244 5.34 -17.82 -7.34
N THR A 245 4.44 -17.44 -6.43
CA THR A 245 4.82 -17.27 -5.01
C THR A 245 5.02 -18.65 -4.39
N ARG A 246 6.26 -18.97 -4.04
CA ARG A 246 6.65 -20.29 -3.48
C ARG A 246 6.43 -20.37 -2.00
N ALA A 247 6.81 -19.31 -1.28
CA ALA A 247 6.71 -19.22 0.16
C ALA A 247 6.38 -17.81 0.58
N MET A 248 5.76 -17.65 1.74
CA MET A 248 5.40 -16.37 2.31
C MET A 248 5.45 -16.44 3.84
N ALA A 249 6.12 -15.47 4.44
CA ALA A 249 6.15 -15.30 5.89
C ALA A 249 6.07 -13.81 6.25
N GLY A 250 5.78 -13.50 7.50
CA GLY A 250 5.70 -12.11 7.89
C GLY A 250 5.43 -11.90 9.37
N ASN A 251 5.26 -10.64 9.73
CA ASN A 251 4.88 -10.22 11.06
C ASN A 251 3.81 -9.12 10.96
N ASN A 252 2.61 -9.43 11.44
CA ASN A 252 1.47 -8.51 11.38
C ASN A 252 1.51 -7.40 12.44
N LYS A 253 2.57 -7.39 13.27
CA LYS A 253 2.82 -6.40 14.33
C LYS A 253 4.25 -5.86 14.24
N LEU A 254 4.76 -5.67 13.03
CA LEU A 254 6.07 -5.06 12.79
C LEU A 254 5.99 -4.14 11.58
N GLY A 255 6.12 -2.84 11.84
CA GLY A 255 6.09 -1.82 10.80
C GLY A 255 6.49 -0.45 11.32
N GLY A 256 6.30 0.57 10.51
CA GLY A 256 6.68 1.95 10.81
C GLY A 256 6.06 2.51 12.10
N GLN A 257 4.86 2.04 12.44
CA GLN A 257 4.16 2.46 13.68
C GLN A 257 4.83 1.91 14.93
N ASP A 258 5.39 0.70 14.87
CA ASP A 258 6.12 0.12 16.01
C ASP A 258 7.40 0.90 16.29
N PHE A 259 8.09 1.34 15.25
CA PHE A 259 9.26 2.23 15.38
C PHE A 259 8.88 3.58 15.97
N ASN A 260 7.75 4.15 15.56
CA ASN A 260 7.23 5.38 16.15
C ASN A 260 6.88 5.22 17.63
N GLN A 261 6.28 4.09 18.01
CA GLN A 261 5.89 3.83 19.39
C GLN A 261 7.11 3.84 20.33
N ARG A 262 8.22 3.23 19.90
CA ARG A 262 9.49 3.26 20.68
C ARG A 262 10.04 4.68 20.83
N LEU A 263 10.02 5.45 19.75
CA LEU A 263 10.48 6.82 19.76
C LEU A 263 9.56 7.73 20.60
N LEU A 264 8.24 7.54 20.50
CA LEU A 264 7.26 8.25 21.31
C LEU A 264 7.44 7.96 22.81
N GLN A 265 7.67 6.70 23.17
CA GLN A 265 7.95 6.31 24.55
C GLN A 265 9.21 6.99 25.09
N HIS A 266 10.27 7.06 24.28
CA HIS A 266 11.47 7.81 24.62
C HIS A 266 11.17 9.29 24.87
N VAL A 267 10.41 9.94 23.97
CA VAL A 267 10.01 11.34 24.11
C VAL A 267 9.20 11.57 25.39
N PHE A 268 8.25 10.70 25.72
CA PHE A 268 7.51 10.79 26.98
C PHE A 268 8.42 10.69 28.21
N THR A 269 9.42 9.81 28.18
CA THR A 269 10.42 9.72 29.27
C THR A 269 11.20 11.02 29.41
N ARG A 270 11.66 11.59 28.29
CA ARG A 270 12.39 12.87 28.27
C ARG A 270 11.55 14.05 28.79
N VAL A 271 10.28 14.12 28.35
CA VAL A 271 9.32 15.14 28.84
C VAL A 271 9.14 15.01 30.36
N HIS A 272 8.96 13.78 30.85
CA HIS A 272 8.82 13.55 32.28
C HIS A 272 10.08 13.92 33.08
N GLU A 273 11.26 13.57 32.60
CA GLU A 273 12.55 13.92 33.20
C GLU A 273 12.76 15.45 33.29
N GLN A 274 12.39 16.15 32.21
CA GLN A 274 12.61 17.59 32.08
C GLN A 274 11.61 18.44 32.92
N TYR A 275 10.34 18.00 32.97
CA TYR A 275 9.25 18.81 33.52
C TYR A 275 8.55 18.18 34.74
N GLY A 276 8.88 16.94 35.10
CA GLY A 276 8.24 16.21 36.20
C GLY A 276 6.79 15.78 35.94
N ALA A 277 6.28 16.00 34.72
CA ALA A 277 4.88 15.71 34.36
C ALA A 277 4.78 15.26 32.89
N LEU A 278 3.67 14.60 32.56
CA LEU A 278 3.34 14.17 31.20
C LEU A 278 2.28 15.11 30.59
N PRO A 279 2.14 15.12 29.25
CA PRO A 279 1.07 15.83 28.56
C PRO A 279 -0.31 15.42 29.09
N SER A 280 -1.20 16.38 29.22
CA SER A 280 -2.52 16.19 29.84
C SER A 280 -3.66 16.10 28.80
N HIS A 281 -3.45 16.65 27.61
CA HIS A 281 -4.46 16.74 26.57
C HIS A 281 -4.17 15.76 25.43
N GLU A 282 -5.21 15.11 24.91
CA GLU A 282 -5.09 14.20 23.76
C GLU A 282 -4.54 14.89 22.51
N GLY A 283 -4.90 16.17 22.28
CA GLY A 283 -4.36 16.97 21.20
C GLY A 283 -2.83 17.16 21.25
N ASP A 284 -2.26 17.28 22.46
CA ASP A 284 -0.80 17.38 22.62
C ASP A 284 -0.12 16.05 22.32
N ILE A 285 -0.74 14.93 22.73
CA ILE A 285 -0.26 13.57 22.41
C ILE A 285 -0.31 13.33 20.91
N HIS A 286 -1.38 13.77 20.24
CA HIS A 286 -1.50 13.69 18.78
C HIS A 286 -0.40 14.49 18.08
N THR A 287 -0.16 15.73 18.52
CA THR A 287 0.89 16.58 17.97
C THR A 287 2.28 15.96 18.17
N LEU A 288 2.53 15.34 19.35
CA LEU A 288 3.76 14.58 19.58
C LEU A 288 3.91 13.37 18.63
N ARG A 289 2.84 12.62 18.39
CA ARG A 289 2.86 11.50 17.42
C ARG A 289 3.21 11.97 16.01
N GLN A 290 2.65 13.09 15.58
CA GLN A 290 2.99 13.68 14.29
C GLN A 290 4.44 14.15 14.22
N ALA A 291 4.94 14.78 15.29
CA ALA A 291 6.33 15.23 15.37
C ALA A 291 7.32 14.05 15.38
N VAL A 292 6.99 12.96 16.05
CA VAL A 292 7.76 11.70 16.05
C VAL A 292 7.80 11.07 14.67
N GLU A 293 6.66 11.00 13.98
CA GLU A 293 6.61 10.49 12.60
C GLU A 293 7.48 11.36 11.68
N ALA A 294 7.36 12.68 11.75
CA ALA A 294 8.18 13.60 10.96
C ALA A 294 9.68 13.43 11.30
N ALA A 295 10.03 13.24 12.57
CA ALA A 295 11.41 12.99 12.99
C ALA A 295 11.95 11.68 12.40
N LYS A 296 11.19 10.59 12.44
CA LYS A 296 11.57 9.31 11.82
C LYS A 296 11.83 9.48 10.33
N LEU A 297 10.96 10.18 9.60
CA LEU A 297 11.14 10.44 8.17
C LEU A 297 12.40 11.27 7.91
N ASN A 298 12.65 12.32 8.70
CA ASN A 298 13.85 13.15 8.57
C ASN A 298 15.14 12.35 8.86
N LEU A 299 15.10 11.45 9.86
CA LEU A 299 16.24 10.59 10.21
C LEU A 299 16.56 9.54 9.13
N THR A 300 15.66 9.31 8.17
CA THR A 300 15.97 8.49 6.98
C THR A 300 17.03 9.16 6.10
N PHE A 301 17.02 10.48 6.00
CA PHE A 301 17.94 11.23 5.14
C PHE A 301 19.03 11.96 5.93
N GLY A 302 18.70 12.47 7.15
CA GLY A 302 19.61 13.20 8.04
C GLY A 302 20.15 12.36 9.18
N GLN A 303 21.18 12.86 9.86
CA GLN A 303 21.74 12.23 11.07
C GLN A 303 21.03 12.70 12.33
N THR A 304 20.34 13.85 12.27
CA THR A 304 19.61 14.47 13.39
C THR A 304 18.27 15.01 12.91
N SER A 305 17.30 15.06 13.83
CA SER A 305 16.02 15.75 13.65
C SER A 305 15.62 16.44 14.94
N VAL A 306 15.07 17.64 14.82
CA VAL A 306 14.56 18.41 15.98
C VAL A 306 13.06 18.15 16.11
N ILE A 307 12.63 17.79 17.34
CA ILE A 307 11.23 17.82 17.74
C ILE A 307 11.01 19.13 18.51
N ARG A 308 9.98 19.90 18.11
CA ARG A 308 9.58 21.13 18.82
C ARG A 308 8.07 21.20 18.86
N VAL A 309 7.49 21.04 20.05
CA VAL A 309 6.04 20.91 20.24
C VAL A 309 5.59 21.67 21.48
N PRO A 310 4.53 22.51 21.41
CA PRO A 310 3.89 23.07 22.58
C PRO A 310 3.12 21.96 23.32
N LEU A 311 3.27 21.88 24.66
CA LEU A 311 2.65 20.86 25.49
C LEU A 311 1.98 21.50 26.70
N SER A 312 0.78 21.04 27.04
CA SER A 312 0.09 21.32 28.28
C SER A 312 0.33 20.18 29.26
N LEU A 313 1.05 20.43 30.32
CA LEU A 313 1.45 19.40 31.28
C LEU A 313 0.46 19.25 32.41
N ARG A 314 0.31 18.05 32.96
CA ARG A 314 -0.54 17.79 34.13
C ARG A 314 -0.08 18.63 35.35
N GLY A 315 -1.01 19.39 35.92
CA GLY A 315 -0.73 20.23 37.11
C GLY A 315 -0.04 21.55 36.80
N SER A 316 0.21 21.90 35.54
CA SER A 316 0.75 23.21 35.14
C SER A 316 -0.38 24.12 34.63
N ALA A 317 -0.30 25.40 34.98
CA ALA A 317 -1.25 26.44 34.55
C ALA A 317 -0.95 27.02 33.16
N GLY A 318 0.11 26.53 32.46
CA GLY A 318 0.54 27.06 31.19
C GLY A 318 1.07 25.98 30.22
N SER A 319 1.24 26.37 28.96
CA SER A 319 1.90 25.56 27.94
C SER A 319 3.41 25.75 28.00
N VAL A 320 4.18 24.67 27.88
CA VAL A 320 5.63 24.67 27.69
C VAL A 320 5.97 24.28 26.27
N VAL A 321 7.10 24.77 25.75
CA VAL A 321 7.62 24.29 24.47
C VAL A 321 8.64 23.21 24.73
N TYR A 322 8.29 21.96 24.45
CA TYR A 322 9.25 20.87 24.48
C TYR A 322 10.12 20.94 23.20
N GLU A 323 11.42 20.90 23.39
CA GLU A 323 12.39 20.84 22.30
C GLU A 323 13.45 19.78 22.60
N ASP A 324 13.71 18.90 21.66
CA ASP A 324 14.74 17.86 21.76
C ASP A 324 15.35 17.56 20.40
N VAL A 325 16.60 17.08 20.40
CA VAL A 325 17.34 16.69 19.19
C VAL A 325 17.50 15.18 19.18
N LEU A 326 16.80 14.53 18.28
CA LEU A 326 16.90 13.10 18.06
C LEU A 326 18.01 12.79 17.04
N THR A 327 18.79 11.74 17.30
CA THR A 327 19.81 11.26 16.36
C THR A 327 19.37 9.97 15.70
N ARG A 328 19.88 9.69 14.49
CA ARG A 328 19.67 8.40 13.83
C ARG A 328 20.18 7.24 14.69
N GLN A 329 21.33 7.39 15.32
CA GLN A 329 21.88 6.36 16.22
C GLN A 329 20.91 6.04 17.37
N LEU A 330 20.36 7.05 18.04
CA LEU A 330 19.37 6.86 19.10
C LEU A 330 18.13 6.11 18.56
N PHE A 331 17.61 6.52 17.41
CA PHE A 331 16.49 5.84 16.77
C PHE A 331 16.79 4.37 16.48
N GLU A 332 17.99 4.08 15.97
CA GLU A 332 18.42 2.70 15.67
C GLU A 332 18.62 1.88 16.95
N ASP A 333 19.16 2.46 18.00
CA ASP A 333 19.34 1.79 19.30
C ASP A 333 18.00 1.44 19.96
N LEU A 334 17.05 2.38 19.94
CA LEU A 334 15.69 2.18 20.49
C LEU A 334 14.91 1.07 19.76
N ASN A 335 15.24 0.79 18.50
CA ASN A 335 14.55 -0.16 17.65
C ASN A 335 15.40 -1.39 17.29
N ALA A 336 16.55 -1.58 17.92
CA ALA A 336 17.51 -2.61 17.54
C ALA A 336 16.91 -4.03 17.52
N ASP A 337 16.08 -4.36 18.50
CA ASP A 337 15.37 -5.64 18.60
C ASP A 337 14.34 -5.83 17.48
N LEU A 338 13.63 -4.75 17.10
CA LEU A 338 12.64 -4.78 16.02
C LEU A 338 13.31 -4.97 14.66
N PHE A 339 14.46 -4.33 14.44
CA PHE A 339 15.22 -4.51 13.21
C PHE A 339 15.72 -5.94 13.04
N GLN A 340 16.13 -6.62 14.10
CA GLN A 340 16.54 -8.03 14.02
C GLN A 340 15.39 -8.97 13.66
N LYS A 341 14.16 -8.65 14.10
CA LYS A 341 12.98 -9.45 13.76
C LYS A 341 12.65 -9.47 12.25
N ILE A 342 13.24 -8.58 11.45
CA ILE A 342 13.03 -8.56 9.99
C ILE A 342 13.64 -9.79 9.33
N LEU A 343 14.75 -10.33 9.86
CA LEU A 343 15.40 -11.50 9.29
C LEU A 343 14.61 -12.79 9.50
N THR A 344 13.82 -12.91 10.56
CA THR A 344 13.08 -14.14 10.87
C THR A 344 12.14 -14.58 9.74
N PRO A 345 11.26 -13.73 9.18
CA PRO A 345 10.45 -14.11 8.03
C PRO A 345 11.26 -14.36 6.75
N ILE A 346 12.40 -13.68 6.58
CA ILE A 346 13.31 -13.92 5.44
C ILE A 346 13.87 -15.34 5.50
N GLU A 347 14.39 -15.75 6.66
CA GLU A 347 14.92 -17.11 6.87
C GLU A 347 13.82 -18.16 6.67
N GLU A 348 12.61 -17.86 7.12
CA GLU A 348 11.46 -18.78 6.99
C GLU A 348 11.06 -19.00 5.53
N VAL A 349 10.98 -17.96 4.70
CA VAL A 349 10.63 -18.15 3.28
C VAL A 349 11.70 -18.88 2.50
N LEU A 350 12.98 -18.68 2.85
CA LEU A 350 14.09 -19.44 2.27
C LEU A 350 13.99 -20.91 2.66
N ARG A 351 13.72 -21.20 3.94
CA ARG A 351 13.56 -22.57 4.47
C ARG A 351 12.37 -23.29 3.80
N GLU A 352 11.21 -22.64 3.75
CA GLU A 352 10.01 -23.19 3.10
C GLU A 352 10.19 -23.37 1.60
N GLY A 353 10.83 -22.40 0.96
CA GLY A 353 11.20 -22.42 -0.46
C GLY A 353 12.31 -23.41 -0.79
N ARG A 354 12.98 -23.99 0.23
CA ARG A 354 14.16 -24.85 0.08
C ARG A 354 15.24 -24.21 -0.79
N LEU A 355 15.56 -22.96 -0.48
CA LEU A 355 16.50 -22.14 -1.23
C LEU A 355 17.60 -21.66 -0.30
N ASP A 356 18.84 -21.75 -0.75
CA ASP A 356 19.95 -21.06 -0.09
C ASP A 356 19.89 -19.55 -0.39
N LYS A 357 20.35 -18.72 0.53
CA LYS A 357 20.35 -17.26 0.33
C LYS A 357 21.17 -16.82 -0.89
N SER A 358 22.18 -17.61 -1.30
CA SER A 358 22.98 -17.37 -2.49
C SER A 358 22.26 -17.66 -3.81
N GLU A 359 21.11 -18.34 -3.76
CA GLU A 359 20.28 -18.64 -4.92
C GLU A 359 19.19 -17.58 -5.17
N VAL A 360 19.12 -16.54 -4.34
CA VAL A 360 18.27 -15.37 -4.57
C VAL A 360 18.97 -14.46 -5.58
N ASP A 361 18.33 -14.26 -6.74
CA ASP A 361 18.90 -13.45 -7.81
C ASP A 361 18.63 -11.96 -7.62
N GLU A 362 17.50 -11.61 -7.00
CA GLU A 362 17.06 -10.22 -6.85
C GLU A 362 16.28 -10.01 -5.54
N ILE A 363 16.55 -8.89 -4.87
CA ILE A 363 15.84 -8.48 -3.65
C ILE A 363 15.13 -7.16 -3.93
N VAL A 364 13.80 -7.15 -3.80
CA VAL A 364 12.92 -6.01 -4.08
C VAL A 364 12.39 -5.46 -2.76
N LEU A 365 12.50 -4.16 -2.57
CA LEU A 365 11.97 -3.49 -1.38
C LEU A 365 10.66 -2.79 -1.69
N VAL A 366 9.68 -3.01 -0.81
CA VAL A 366 8.33 -2.45 -0.86
C VAL A 366 7.96 -1.87 0.50
N GLY A 367 7.10 -0.85 0.52
CA GLY A 367 6.66 -0.16 1.72
C GLY A 367 7.64 0.90 2.20
N GLY A 368 7.10 2.02 2.73
CA GLY A 368 7.88 3.20 3.10
C GLY A 368 8.94 2.95 4.16
N SER A 369 8.69 2.00 5.08
CA SER A 369 9.62 1.67 6.15
C SER A 369 10.90 1.00 5.65
N THR A 370 10.92 0.43 4.44
CA THR A 370 12.15 -0.09 3.81
C THR A 370 13.14 1.00 3.40
N ARG A 371 12.74 2.28 3.46
CA ARG A 371 13.65 3.41 3.26
C ARG A 371 14.63 3.62 4.41
N ILE A 372 14.33 3.09 5.61
CA ILE A 372 15.18 3.21 6.79
C ILE A 372 16.55 2.60 6.50
N PRO A 373 17.66 3.36 6.62
CA PRO A 373 18.99 2.88 6.21
C PRO A 373 19.42 1.60 6.92
N ARG A 374 19.11 1.47 8.21
CA ARG A 374 19.47 0.28 8.99
C ARG A 374 18.81 -1.00 8.46
N ILE A 375 17.56 -0.91 7.98
CA ILE A 375 16.83 -2.06 7.40
C ILE A 375 17.52 -2.51 6.11
N ARG A 376 17.84 -1.59 5.22
CA ARG A 376 18.58 -1.89 3.98
C ARG A 376 19.93 -2.53 4.28
N GLN A 377 20.66 -1.99 5.25
CA GLN A 377 21.95 -2.50 5.68
C GLN A 377 21.86 -3.95 6.21
N ILE A 378 20.87 -4.24 7.05
CA ILE A 378 20.67 -5.59 7.61
C ILE A 378 20.40 -6.60 6.50
N ILE A 379 19.54 -6.27 5.55
CA ILE A 379 19.20 -7.13 4.41
C ILE A 379 20.45 -7.33 3.53
N ALA A 380 21.14 -6.25 3.19
CA ALA A 380 22.36 -6.32 2.37
C ALA A 380 23.44 -7.17 3.04
N GLN A 381 23.66 -7.01 4.33
CA GLN A 381 24.65 -7.82 5.09
C GLN A 381 24.27 -9.30 5.15
N TYR A 382 22.98 -9.61 5.29
CA TYR A 382 22.50 -10.99 5.34
C TYR A 382 22.75 -11.74 4.03
N PHE A 383 22.42 -11.11 2.90
CA PHE A 383 22.56 -11.72 1.57
C PHE A 383 23.96 -11.52 0.94
N GLY A 384 24.74 -10.56 1.40
CA GLY A 384 25.98 -10.14 0.72
C GLY A 384 25.72 -9.41 -0.60
N MET A 385 24.50 -8.89 -0.79
CA MET A 385 24.02 -8.24 -2.00
C MET A 385 23.13 -7.04 -1.63
N GLU A 386 23.28 -5.91 -2.34
CA GLU A 386 22.45 -4.74 -2.13
C GLU A 386 21.01 -4.97 -2.68
N PRO A 387 19.97 -4.65 -1.91
CA PRO A 387 18.60 -4.68 -2.42
C PRO A 387 18.41 -3.67 -3.55
N ASN A 388 17.56 -4.02 -4.51
CA ASN A 388 17.16 -3.13 -5.59
C ASN A 388 16.27 -2.00 -5.05
N THR A 389 16.67 -0.76 -5.30
CA THR A 389 15.97 0.46 -4.86
C THR A 389 15.64 1.39 -6.02
N SER A 390 15.63 0.87 -7.25
CA SER A 390 15.38 1.66 -8.48
C SER A 390 13.94 2.19 -8.59
N VAL A 391 13.00 1.58 -7.85
CA VAL A 391 11.61 2.00 -7.78
C VAL A 391 11.32 2.57 -6.39
N ASP A 392 10.45 3.58 -6.34
CA ASP A 392 9.93 4.08 -5.06
C ASP A 392 9.18 2.95 -4.33
N PRO A 393 9.63 2.53 -3.13
CA PRO A 393 9.05 1.39 -2.44
C PRO A 393 7.58 1.60 -2.03
N GLU A 394 7.14 2.84 -1.83
CA GLU A 394 5.73 3.14 -1.53
C GLU A 394 4.84 3.05 -2.76
N LEU A 395 5.42 3.15 -3.96
CA LEU A 395 4.70 3.17 -5.23
C LEU A 395 4.94 1.90 -6.06
N ALA A 396 5.75 0.96 -5.58
CA ALA A 396 6.13 -0.23 -6.33
C ALA A 396 4.90 -1.09 -6.68
N VAL A 397 4.02 -1.36 -5.73
CA VAL A 397 2.83 -2.17 -5.97
C VAL A 397 1.90 -1.48 -6.97
N VAL A 398 1.52 -0.23 -6.75
CA VAL A 398 0.61 0.49 -7.66
C VAL A 398 1.20 0.65 -9.06
N THR A 399 2.52 0.82 -9.18
CA THR A 399 3.21 0.87 -10.48
C THR A 399 3.05 -0.44 -11.24
N GLY A 400 3.26 -1.57 -10.58
CA GLY A 400 3.06 -2.89 -11.19
C GLY A 400 1.60 -3.18 -11.55
N VAL A 401 0.67 -2.78 -10.67
CA VAL A 401 -0.78 -2.92 -10.94
C VAL A 401 -1.20 -2.06 -12.12
N ALA A 402 -0.67 -0.85 -12.26
CA ALA A 402 -0.96 0.04 -13.40
C ALA A 402 -0.36 -0.49 -14.71
N LEU A 403 0.84 -1.10 -14.67
CA LEU A 403 1.38 -1.85 -15.82
C LEU A 403 0.43 -2.96 -16.25
N GLN A 404 -0.06 -3.77 -15.30
CA GLN A 404 -1.01 -4.84 -15.58
C GLN A 404 -2.34 -4.29 -16.10
N ALA A 405 -2.80 -3.13 -15.62
CA ALA A 405 -3.99 -2.45 -16.13
C ALA A 405 -3.81 -2.02 -17.60
N GLY A 406 -2.64 -1.52 -17.95
CA GLY A 406 -2.28 -1.20 -19.33
C GLY A 406 -2.33 -2.43 -20.27
N ILE A 407 -1.78 -3.54 -19.81
CA ILE A 407 -1.82 -4.82 -20.55
C ILE A 407 -3.27 -5.27 -20.75
N MET A 408 -4.08 -5.30 -19.69
CA MET A 408 -5.49 -5.74 -19.74
C MET A 408 -6.38 -4.78 -20.53
N GLY A 409 -6.03 -3.49 -20.56
CA GLY A 409 -6.72 -2.46 -21.34
C GLY A 409 -6.42 -2.49 -22.85
N GLY A 410 -5.59 -3.42 -23.32
CA GLY A 410 -5.18 -3.51 -24.72
C GLY A 410 -4.25 -2.37 -25.17
N SER A 411 -3.70 -1.65 -24.21
CA SER A 411 -2.83 -0.48 -24.45
C SER A 411 -1.36 -0.85 -24.62
N TRP A 412 -1.01 -2.12 -24.46
CA TRP A 412 0.35 -2.64 -24.57
C TRP A 412 0.54 -3.38 -25.91
N PRO A 413 1.60 -3.13 -26.68
CA PRO A 413 1.90 -3.95 -27.83
C PRO A 413 2.23 -5.38 -27.34
N LEU A 414 1.47 -6.35 -27.78
CA LEU A 414 1.59 -7.80 -27.63
C LEU A 414 2.89 -8.33 -26.98
N GLN A 415 3.07 -8.08 -25.70
CA GLN A 415 4.07 -8.78 -24.89
C GLN A 415 3.33 -9.64 -23.87
N VAL A 416 3.88 -10.82 -23.61
CA VAL A 416 3.32 -11.77 -22.64
C VAL A 416 3.10 -11.05 -21.33
N SER A 417 1.84 -10.93 -20.89
CA SER A 417 1.52 -10.41 -19.59
C SER A 417 2.18 -11.31 -18.55
N ALA A 418 2.88 -10.73 -17.58
CA ALA A 418 3.32 -11.48 -16.42
C ALA A 418 2.06 -12.09 -15.79
N ILE A 419 1.94 -13.40 -15.90
CA ILE A 419 0.79 -14.16 -15.39
C ILE A 419 1.25 -14.79 -14.08
N GLU A 420 0.40 -14.72 -13.09
CA GLU A 420 0.62 -15.46 -11.85
C GLU A 420 0.23 -16.92 -12.04
N ILE A 421 1.07 -17.80 -11.54
CA ILE A 421 0.71 -19.19 -11.34
C ILE A 421 0.04 -19.29 -9.97
N PRO A 422 -1.26 -19.65 -9.89
CA PRO A 422 -1.93 -19.75 -8.60
C PRO A 422 -1.29 -20.82 -7.72
N ASN A 423 -0.89 -20.45 -6.51
CA ASN A 423 -0.46 -21.41 -5.49
C ASN A 423 -1.56 -21.57 -4.45
N ARG A 424 -2.43 -22.57 -4.65
CA ARG A 424 -3.57 -22.85 -3.75
C ARG A 424 -3.15 -23.37 -2.37
N HIS A 425 -1.91 -23.77 -2.21
CA HIS A 425 -1.35 -24.30 -0.96
C HIS A 425 -0.54 -23.24 -0.19
N LEU A 426 -0.40 -22.06 -0.76
CA LEU A 426 0.32 -20.97 -0.11
C LEU A 426 -0.34 -20.61 1.23
N ARG A 427 0.47 -20.54 2.25
CA ARG A 427 0.09 -20.07 3.59
C ARG A 427 1.18 -19.13 4.08
N LYS A 428 0.79 -18.06 4.75
CA LYS A 428 1.73 -17.14 5.38
C LYS A 428 2.06 -17.62 6.78
N THR A 429 3.32 -17.86 7.04
CA THR A 429 3.82 -18.07 8.40
C THR A 429 3.97 -16.74 9.11
N ASN A 430 3.21 -16.51 10.18
CA ASN A 430 3.24 -15.26 10.93
C ASN A 430 4.06 -15.39 12.21
N PHE A 431 4.96 -14.44 12.42
CA PHE A 431 5.74 -14.25 13.64
C PHE A 431 5.17 -13.08 14.46
N LEU A 432 5.31 -13.13 15.79
CA LEU A 432 4.85 -12.10 16.73
C LEU A 432 6.03 -11.31 17.30
#